data_afdbe19c4c9ca3d726436f475d9f5ec9
#
_entry.id   afdbe19c4c9ca3d726436f475d9f5ec9
#
_cell.length_a   1.000
_cell.length_b   1.000
_cell.length_c   1.000
_cell.angle_alpha   90.00
_cell.angle_beta   90.00
_cell.angle_gamma   90.00
#
_symmetry.space_group_name_H-M   'P 1'
#
loop_
_entity.id
_entity.type
_entity.pdbx_description
1 polymer ?
#
loop_
_entity_poly.entity_id
_entity_poly.type
_entity_poly.pdbx_seq_one_letter_code
_entity_poly.pdbx_strand_id
1 'polypeptide(L)'
;MFCDLHTHSTFSDGTFSPTEIVLKAKEIGLDAVALCDHNTVAGLDEFVLAGKKYGVTTVAGIEFSTEYNSKQLHIVGLFIKKENYSDITEIMAESQKLKEESNKLLVKNLAKDGYILDYDEIKNSTVDGFVNRANIAAALMHKGYVSSVKEAFQTLLMSKFGYYVPPKRPSSLYIIERLKGFGSISVLAHPFLNMNEDELREFLPKAKACGLNATE
;
A
#
# COMPACT_ATOMS: atom_id res chain seq x y z
N MET A 1 26.24 8.69 -5.52
CA MET A 1 24.79 8.85 -5.82
C MET A 1 24.04 8.02 -4.82
N PHE A 2 23.19 8.64 -4.01
CA PHE A 2 22.34 7.95 -3.04
C PHE A 2 20.87 8.20 -3.39
N CYS A 3 20.06 7.16 -3.37
CA CYS A 3 18.64 7.26 -3.65
C CYS A 3 17.84 6.38 -2.68
N ASP A 4 16.60 6.79 -2.41
CA ASP A 4 15.59 5.99 -1.75
C ASP A 4 14.46 5.74 -2.75
N LEU A 5 14.26 4.48 -3.12
CA LEU A 5 13.32 4.11 -4.19
C LEU A 5 12.02 3.49 -3.67
N HIS A 6 11.78 3.53 -2.34
CA HIS A 6 10.57 3.03 -1.74
C HIS A 6 10.16 3.87 -0.53
N THR A 7 9.38 4.93 -0.76
CA THR A 7 8.85 5.81 0.30
C THR A 7 7.34 5.96 0.16
N HIS A 8 6.67 6.27 1.28
CA HIS A 8 5.23 6.46 1.36
C HIS A 8 4.87 7.84 1.89
N SER A 9 3.78 8.40 1.38
CA SER A 9 3.22 9.69 1.81
C SER A 9 1.91 9.52 2.58
N THR A 10 1.34 10.67 2.95
CA THR A 10 0.00 10.74 3.56
C THR A 10 -1.13 10.28 2.64
N PHE A 11 -0.83 9.98 1.36
CA PHE A 11 -1.79 9.34 0.44
C PHE A 11 -1.95 7.84 0.69
N SER A 12 -1.10 7.23 1.55
CA SER A 12 -1.27 5.85 2.02
C SER A 12 -1.07 5.73 3.53
N ASP A 13 0.10 5.38 4.00
CA ASP A 13 0.40 5.14 5.41
C ASP A 13 1.66 5.88 5.89
N GLY A 14 2.24 6.71 5.05
CA GLY A 14 3.30 7.63 5.44
C GLY A 14 2.77 8.83 6.24
N THR A 15 3.68 9.55 6.90
CA THR A 15 3.37 10.70 7.75
C THR A 15 3.65 12.05 7.10
N PHE A 16 4.36 12.06 5.97
CA PHE A 16 4.74 13.26 5.24
C PHE A 16 3.95 13.38 3.94
N SER A 17 3.59 14.61 3.56
CA SER A 17 3.04 14.87 2.22
C SER A 17 4.09 14.58 1.13
N PRO A 18 3.67 14.37 -0.13
CA PRO A 18 4.60 14.19 -1.24
C PRO A 18 5.65 15.30 -1.34
N THR A 19 5.25 16.55 -1.10
CA THR A 19 6.15 17.71 -1.09
C THR A 19 7.17 17.62 0.06
N GLU A 20 6.75 17.25 1.26
CA GLU A 20 7.64 17.11 2.42
C GLU A 20 8.66 15.98 2.24
N ILE A 21 8.29 14.87 1.57
CA ILE A 21 9.24 13.80 1.21
C ILE A 21 10.36 14.34 0.33
N VAL A 22 10.02 15.14 -0.70
CA VAL A 22 11.03 15.76 -1.57
C VAL A 22 11.93 16.72 -0.81
N LEU A 23 11.37 17.52 0.09
CA LEU A 23 12.16 18.44 0.94
C LEU A 23 13.11 17.69 1.87
N LYS A 24 12.66 16.59 2.48
CA LYS A 24 13.51 15.73 3.32
C LYS A 24 14.60 15.04 2.50
N ALA A 25 14.28 14.51 1.31
CA ALA A 25 15.28 13.94 0.41
C ALA A 25 16.38 14.95 0.06
N LYS A 26 16.00 16.21 -0.20
CA LYS A 26 16.95 17.30 -0.44
C LYS A 26 17.78 17.62 0.81
N GLU A 27 17.16 17.70 1.98
CA GLU A 27 17.81 18.01 3.27
C GLU A 27 18.92 16.99 3.58
N ILE A 28 18.65 15.70 3.38
CA ILE A 28 19.62 14.62 3.66
C ILE A 28 20.55 14.31 2.48
N GLY A 29 20.43 15.03 1.36
CA GLY A 29 21.33 14.94 0.22
C GLY A 29 21.12 13.71 -0.68
N LEU A 30 19.88 13.22 -0.81
CA LEU A 30 19.55 12.19 -1.81
C LEU A 30 19.58 12.79 -3.22
N ASP A 31 20.16 12.06 -4.16
CA ASP A 31 20.16 12.41 -5.58
C ASP A 31 18.78 12.10 -6.23
N ALA A 32 18.09 11.08 -5.74
CA ALA A 32 16.77 10.71 -6.21
C ALA A 32 15.91 10.09 -5.08
N VAL A 33 14.60 10.26 -5.20
CA VAL A 33 13.62 9.62 -4.31
C VAL A 33 12.42 9.14 -5.12
N ALA A 34 11.86 7.97 -4.76
CA ALA A 34 10.61 7.46 -5.34
C ALA A 34 9.48 7.57 -4.33
N LEU A 35 8.28 7.91 -4.82
CA LEU A 35 7.03 7.80 -4.06
C LEU A 35 6.28 6.55 -4.53
N CYS A 36 5.99 5.64 -3.60
CA CYS A 36 5.40 4.33 -3.86
C CYS A 36 4.19 4.07 -2.95
N ASP A 37 3.25 5.00 -2.90
CA ASP A 37 2.06 4.87 -2.05
C ASP A 37 1.27 3.59 -2.33
N HIS A 38 0.73 2.98 -1.29
CA HIS A 38 -0.05 1.74 -1.40
C HIS A 38 -1.31 1.91 -2.25
N ASN A 39 -1.34 1.19 -3.38
CA ASN A 39 -2.51 1.06 -4.26
C ASN A 39 -3.08 2.39 -4.79
N THR A 40 -2.28 3.46 -4.83
CA THR A 40 -2.72 4.76 -5.32
C THR A 40 -1.59 5.49 -6.06
N VAL A 41 -1.97 6.28 -7.04
CA VAL A 41 -1.11 7.21 -7.78
C VAL A 41 -1.48 8.68 -7.50
N ALA A 42 -2.41 8.93 -6.58
CA ALA A 42 -3.01 10.25 -6.36
C ALA A 42 -1.97 11.31 -5.90
N GLY A 43 -0.93 10.92 -5.16
CA GLY A 43 0.14 11.83 -4.71
C GLY A 43 1.21 12.17 -5.75
N LEU A 44 1.23 11.46 -6.89
CA LEU A 44 2.35 11.53 -7.82
C LEU A 44 2.49 12.87 -8.57
N ASP A 45 1.38 13.54 -8.89
CA ASP A 45 1.44 14.84 -9.55
C ASP A 45 2.08 15.90 -8.63
N GLU A 46 1.69 15.94 -7.35
CA GLU A 46 2.30 16.80 -6.34
C GLU A 46 3.79 16.47 -6.18
N PHE A 47 4.12 15.19 -6.05
CA PHE A 47 5.49 14.72 -5.87
C PHE A 47 6.43 15.14 -7.01
N VAL A 48 6.01 14.90 -8.26
CA VAL A 48 6.80 15.26 -9.45
C VAL A 48 6.95 16.77 -9.59
N LEU A 49 5.92 17.55 -9.29
CA LEU A 49 5.99 19.01 -9.31
C LEU A 49 6.94 19.54 -8.23
N ALA A 50 6.91 18.96 -7.03
CA ALA A 50 7.84 19.30 -5.96
C ALA A 50 9.29 19.00 -6.34
N GLY A 51 9.55 17.82 -6.96
CA GLY A 51 10.87 17.47 -7.44
C GLY A 51 11.45 18.51 -8.41
N LYS A 52 10.67 18.93 -9.40
CA LYS A 52 11.04 20.01 -10.33
C LYS A 52 11.31 21.34 -9.62
N LYS A 53 10.43 21.70 -8.66
CA LYS A 53 10.54 22.97 -7.92
C LYS A 53 11.80 23.03 -7.05
N TYR A 54 12.15 21.93 -6.38
CA TYR A 54 13.20 21.89 -5.37
C TYR A 54 14.52 21.30 -5.90
N GLY A 55 14.58 20.84 -7.15
CA GLY A 55 15.77 20.32 -7.81
C GLY A 55 16.19 18.93 -7.30
N VAL A 56 15.22 18.07 -6.95
CA VAL A 56 15.44 16.66 -6.57
C VAL A 56 14.91 15.78 -7.70
N THR A 57 15.65 14.75 -8.08
CA THR A 57 15.14 13.76 -9.03
C THR A 57 14.07 12.92 -8.37
N THR A 58 12.86 12.95 -8.93
CA THR A 58 11.71 12.17 -8.43
C THR A 58 11.37 11.02 -9.37
N VAL A 59 11.12 9.84 -8.81
CA VAL A 59 10.68 8.66 -9.53
C VAL A 59 9.23 8.39 -9.14
N ALA A 60 8.30 8.51 -10.11
CA ALA A 60 6.91 8.16 -9.89
C ALA A 60 6.78 6.64 -9.77
N GLY A 61 6.22 6.18 -8.67
CA GLY A 61 6.04 4.77 -8.36
C GLY A 61 4.68 4.48 -7.73
N ILE A 62 4.47 3.22 -7.41
CA ILE A 62 3.31 2.72 -6.68
C ILE A 62 3.67 1.38 -6.05
N GLU A 63 3.16 1.07 -4.86
CA GLU A 63 3.27 -0.26 -4.26
C GLU A 63 1.92 -0.96 -4.28
N PHE A 64 1.82 -2.01 -5.11
CA PHE A 64 0.62 -2.83 -5.21
C PHE A 64 0.56 -3.89 -4.11
N SER A 65 -0.54 -3.90 -3.34
CA SER A 65 -0.87 -5.03 -2.46
C SER A 65 -1.45 -6.16 -3.32
N THR A 66 -0.71 -7.23 -3.47
CA THR A 66 -1.03 -8.37 -4.35
C THR A 66 -1.12 -9.68 -3.58
N GLU A 67 -1.49 -10.76 -4.25
CA GLU A 67 -1.56 -12.11 -3.67
C GLU A 67 -0.89 -13.14 -4.60
N TYR A 68 -0.16 -14.07 -3.99
CA TYR A 68 0.35 -15.28 -4.63
C TYR A 68 0.24 -16.45 -3.65
N ASN A 69 -0.42 -17.55 -4.07
CA ASN A 69 -0.66 -18.74 -3.23
C ASN A 69 -1.24 -18.39 -1.84
N SER A 70 -2.28 -17.53 -1.81
CA SER A 70 -2.94 -17.03 -0.59
C SER A 70 -2.04 -16.23 0.36
N LYS A 71 -0.84 -15.82 -0.08
CA LYS A 71 0.06 -14.94 0.64
C LYS A 71 0.03 -13.54 0.05
N GLN A 72 -0.03 -12.54 0.91
CA GLN A 72 0.10 -11.16 0.49
C GLN A 72 1.56 -10.90 0.10
N LEU A 73 1.76 -10.38 -1.10
CA LEU A 73 3.04 -9.86 -1.57
C LEU A 73 2.86 -8.42 -2.02
N HIS A 74 3.94 -7.66 -1.96
CA HIS A 74 3.94 -6.31 -2.47
C HIS A 74 4.82 -6.22 -3.72
N ILE A 75 4.27 -5.60 -4.76
CA ILE A 75 4.98 -5.35 -6.03
C ILE A 75 5.08 -3.84 -6.20
N VAL A 76 6.28 -3.32 -6.14
CA VAL A 76 6.57 -1.92 -6.45
C VAL A 76 6.71 -1.76 -7.96
N GLY A 77 5.99 -0.78 -8.50
CA GLY A 77 6.16 -0.30 -9.86
C GLY A 77 6.90 1.04 -9.84
N LEU A 78 8.01 1.15 -10.55
CA LEU A 78 8.78 2.38 -10.67
C LEU A 78 8.72 2.94 -12.10
N PHE A 79 8.97 4.24 -12.24
CA PHE A 79 8.93 4.96 -13.51
C PHE A 79 7.54 4.91 -14.16
N ILE A 80 6.49 5.02 -13.34
CA ILE A 80 5.11 5.07 -13.81
C ILE A 80 4.90 6.37 -14.59
N LYS A 81 4.49 6.22 -15.87
CA LYS A 81 4.17 7.38 -16.70
C LYS A 81 2.76 7.88 -16.41
N LYS A 82 2.56 9.20 -16.51
CA LYS A 82 1.26 9.83 -16.25
C LYS A 82 0.13 9.28 -17.10
N GLU A 83 0.42 8.88 -18.33
CA GLU A 83 -0.55 8.26 -19.25
C GLU A 83 -1.14 6.95 -18.71
N ASN A 84 -0.45 6.25 -17.78
CA ASN A 84 -0.89 4.99 -17.19
C ASN A 84 -1.65 5.16 -15.86
N TYR A 85 -1.79 6.41 -15.34
CA TYR A 85 -2.45 6.62 -14.03
C TYR A 85 -3.92 6.19 -14.04
N SER A 86 -4.63 6.43 -15.14
CA SER A 86 -6.03 6.00 -15.29
C SER A 86 -6.18 4.49 -15.23
N ASP A 87 -5.35 3.75 -15.98
CA ASP A 87 -5.39 2.28 -16.03
C ASP A 87 -5.05 1.68 -14.66
N ILE A 88 -4.06 2.26 -13.97
CA ILE A 88 -3.69 1.84 -12.62
C ILE A 88 -4.83 2.09 -11.64
N THR A 89 -5.48 3.24 -11.72
CA THR A 89 -6.64 3.58 -10.88
C THR A 89 -7.79 2.60 -11.10
N GLU A 90 -8.04 2.21 -12.35
CA GLU A 90 -9.07 1.22 -12.69
C GLU A 90 -8.73 -0.17 -12.11
N ILE A 91 -7.47 -0.64 -12.28
CA ILE A 91 -7.01 -1.90 -11.68
C ILE A 91 -7.22 -1.89 -10.16
N MET A 92 -7.02 -0.75 -9.50
CA MET A 92 -7.14 -0.62 -8.04
C MET A 92 -8.59 -0.41 -7.57
N ALA A 93 -9.49 0.09 -8.41
CA ALA A 93 -10.87 0.39 -8.02
C ALA A 93 -11.61 -0.85 -7.45
N GLU A 94 -11.48 -2.01 -8.10
CA GLU A 94 -12.08 -3.25 -7.61
C GLU A 94 -11.45 -3.69 -6.27
N SER A 95 -10.14 -3.61 -6.16
CA SER A 95 -9.42 -3.94 -4.92
C SER A 95 -9.83 -3.03 -3.76
N GLN A 96 -10.03 -1.74 -4.02
CA GLN A 96 -10.51 -0.77 -3.03
C GLN A 96 -11.94 -1.09 -2.57
N LYS A 97 -12.84 -1.43 -3.51
CA LYS A 97 -14.19 -1.84 -3.18
C LYS A 97 -14.20 -3.08 -2.29
N LEU A 98 -13.45 -4.11 -2.65
CA LEU A 98 -13.32 -5.33 -1.85
C LEU A 98 -12.72 -5.06 -0.45
N LYS A 99 -11.75 -4.14 -0.36
CA LYS A 99 -11.18 -3.70 0.92
C LYS A 99 -12.22 -2.96 1.78
N GLU A 100 -13.02 -2.09 1.19
CA GLU A 100 -14.10 -1.40 1.90
C GLU A 100 -15.15 -2.40 2.43
N GLU A 101 -15.58 -3.35 1.60
CA GLU A 101 -16.51 -4.42 2.00
C GLU A 101 -15.95 -5.27 3.16
N SER A 102 -14.67 -5.64 3.09
CA SER A 102 -13.96 -6.37 4.15
C SER A 102 -13.90 -5.58 5.46
N ASN A 103 -13.62 -4.27 5.40
CA ASN A 103 -13.58 -3.42 6.59
C ASN A 103 -14.97 -3.17 7.19
N LYS A 104 -16.01 -3.01 6.37
CA LYS A 104 -17.41 -2.96 6.84
C LYS A 104 -17.81 -4.26 7.53
N LEU A 105 -17.41 -5.41 6.96
CA LEU A 105 -17.65 -6.72 7.56
C LEU A 105 -16.91 -6.87 8.89
N LEU A 106 -15.66 -6.39 8.98
CA LEU A 106 -14.89 -6.39 10.22
C LEU A 106 -15.63 -5.61 11.33
N VAL A 107 -16.06 -4.38 11.05
CA VAL A 107 -16.83 -3.56 12.01
C VAL A 107 -18.12 -4.28 12.43
N LYS A 108 -18.84 -4.88 11.47
CA LYS A 108 -20.05 -5.68 11.76
C LYS A 108 -19.76 -6.91 12.63
N ASN A 109 -18.65 -7.58 12.41
CA ASN A 109 -18.26 -8.76 13.20
C ASN A 109 -17.85 -8.35 14.62
N LEU A 110 -17.11 -7.27 14.78
CA LEU A 110 -16.72 -6.69 16.08
C LEU A 110 -17.98 -6.32 16.91
N ALA A 111 -19.00 -5.77 16.27
CA ALA A 111 -20.24 -5.38 16.94
C ALA A 111 -21.00 -6.57 17.58
N LYS A 112 -20.82 -7.80 17.07
CA LYS A 112 -21.46 -9.01 17.66
C LYS A 112 -20.97 -9.29 19.08
N ASP A 113 -19.74 -8.89 19.39
CA ASP A 113 -19.09 -9.09 20.70
C ASP A 113 -18.99 -7.78 21.51
N GLY A 114 -19.81 -6.76 21.14
CA GLY A 114 -19.96 -5.53 21.90
C GLY A 114 -18.98 -4.40 21.52
N TYR A 115 -18.13 -4.57 20.54
CA TYR A 115 -17.24 -3.51 20.04
C TYR A 115 -18.00 -2.64 19.03
N ILE A 116 -18.77 -1.68 19.51
CA ILE A 116 -19.67 -0.87 18.67
C ILE A 116 -18.90 0.30 18.04
N LEU A 117 -18.73 0.26 16.72
CA LEU A 117 -18.10 1.31 15.92
C LEU A 117 -19.05 1.77 14.82
N ASP A 118 -18.96 3.04 14.43
CA ASP A 118 -19.61 3.59 13.25
C ASP A 118 -18.60 3.67 12.10
N TYR A 119 -18.86 2.91 11.03
CA TYR A 119 -17.96 2.87 9.88
C TYR A 119 -17.89 4.21 9.12
N ASP A 120 -19.04 4.91 9.02
CA ASP A 120 -19.11 6.18 8.31
C ASP A 120 -18.42 7.30 9.10
N GLU A 121 -18.51 7.28 10.44
CA GLU A 121 -17.72 8.16 11.31
C GLU A 121 -16.22 7.95 11.10
N ILE A 122 -15.76 6.69 11.07
CA ILE A 122 -14.35 6.37 10.79
C ILE A 122 -13.95 6.86 9.40
N LYS A 123 -14.78 6.61 8.38
CA LYS A 123 -14.50 7.02 7.00
C LYS A 123 -14.38 8.54 6.87
N ASN A 124 -15.25 9.30 7.52
CA ASN A 124 -15.23 10.76 7.49
C ASN A 124 -14.03 11.36 8.25
N SER A 125 -13.37 10.59 9.12
CA SER A 125 -12.14 11.02 9.80
C SER A 125 -10.87 10.79 8.98
N THR A 126 -10.94 10.06 7.86
CA THR A 126 -9.79 9.84 6.97
C THR A 126 -9.64 10.96 5.96
N VAL A 127 -8.40 11.28 5.59
CA VAL A 127 -8.09 12.39 4.68
C VAL A 127 -8.60 12.13 3.25
N ASP A 128 -8.53 10.87 2.81
CA ASP A 128 -8.84 10.43 1.45
C ASP A 128 -10.17 9.67 1.33
N GLY A 129 -10.91 9.50 2.44
CA GLY A 129 -12.14 8.72 2.47
C GLY A 129 -11.94 7.21 2.43
N PHE A 130 -10.71 6.71 2.56
CA PHE A 130 -10.40 5.29 2.58
C PHE A 130 -10.06 4.80 3.98
N VAL A 131 -10.85 3.83 4.47
CA VAL A 131 -10.61 3.21 5.76
C VAL A 131 -9.59 2.08 5.62
N ASN A 132 -8.59 2.08 6.49
CA ASN A 132 -7.71 0.94 6.69
C ASN A 132 -7.88 0.37 8.11
N ARG A 133 -7.24 -0.78 8.40
CA ARG A 133 -7.36 -1.39 9.74
C ARG A 133 -6.76 -0.55 10.86
N ALA A 134 -5.77 0.31 10.56
CA ALA A 134 -5.23 1.22 11.56
C ALA A 134 -6.24 2.29 11.98
N ASN A 135 -7.08 2.77 11.05
CA ASN A 135 -8.19 3.67 11.37
C ASN A 135 -9.22 2.99 12.29
N ILE A 136 -9.54 1.72 12.03
CA ILE A 136 -10.44 0.92 12.89
C ILE A 136 -9.80 0.69 14.27
N ALA A 137 -8.49 0.40 14.32
CA ALA A 137 -7.75 0.28 15.57
C ALA A 137 -7.76 1.57 16.39
N ALA A 138 -7.55 2.72 15.73
CA ALA A 138 -7.63 4.03 16.38
C ALA A 138 -9.04 4.32 16.93
N ALA A 139 -10.09 3.96 16.18
CA ALA A 139 -11.47 4.10 16.65
C ALA A 139 -11.77 3.20 17.87
N LEU A 140 -11.28 1.94 17.88
CA LEU A 140 -11.38 1.05 19.03
C LEU A 140 -10.69 1.64 20.27
N MET A 141 -9.50 2.20 20.09
CA MET A 141 -8.73 2.85 21.16
C MET A 141 -9.46 4.11 21.66
N HIS A 142 -9.98 4.93 20.77
CA HIS A 142 -10.70 6.15 21.13
C HIS A 142 -11.98 5.86 21.92
N LYS A 143 -12.65 4.74 21.63
CA LYS A 143 -13.83 4.26 22.39
C LYS A 143 -13.44 3.51 23.68
N GLY A 144 -12.16 3.36 23.98
CA GLY A 144 -11.69 2.69 25.21
C GLY A 144 -11.80 1.16 25.19
N TYR A 145 -12.04 0.55 24.04
CA TYR A 145 -12.10 -0.92 23.90
C TYR A 145 -10.73 -1.59 23.96
N VAL A 146 -9.69 -0.86 23.61
CA VAL A 146 -8.28 -1.28 23.69
C VAL A 146 -7.43 -0.11 24.17
N SER A 147 -6.24 -0.38 24.74
CA SER A 147 -5.33 0.64 25.24
C SER A 147 -4.40 1.23 24.18
N SER A 148 -4.26 0.54 23.05
CA SER A 148 -3.36 0.97 21.96
C SER A 148 -3.76 0.34 20.62
N VAL A 149 -3.33 0.99 19.52
CA VAL A 149 -3.43 0.44 18.16
C VAL A 149 -2.75 -0.93 18.07
N LYS A 150 -1.60 -1.09 18.73
CA LYS A 150 -0.86 -2.37 18.77
C LYS A 150 -1.69 -3.47 19.41
N GLU A 151 -2.35 -3.19 20.53
CA GLU A 151 -3.23 -4.15 21.20
C GLU A 151 -4.40 -4.55 20.29
N ALA A 152 -5.04 -3.60 19.59
CA ALA A 152 -6.12 -3.92 18.66
C ALA A 152 -5.67 -4.95 17.61
N PHE A 153 -4.48 -4.79 17.03
CA PHE A 153 -3.93 -5.78 16.10
C PHE A 153 -3.61 -7.12 16.77
N GLN A 154 -3.13 -7.11 18.00
CA GLN A 154 -2.74 -8.33 18.72
C GLN A 154 -3.93 -9.14 19.22
N THR A 155 -5.14 -8.55 19.32
CA THR A 155 -6.31 -9.18 19.95
C THR A 155 -7.54 -9.26 19.05
N LEU A 156 -7.72 -8.36 18.08
CA LEU A 156 -8.98 -8.23 17.33
C LEU A 156 -8.81 -8.22 15.79
N LEU A 157 -7.83 -7.48 15.27
CA LEU A 157 -7.82 -7.09 13.85
C LEU A 157 -7.04 -8.02 12.92
N MET A 158 -6.46 -9.10 13.43
CA MET A 158 -5.87 -10.14 12.58
C MET A 158 -6.90 -11.25 12.28
N SER A 159 -6.80 -11.87 11.10
CA SER A 159 -7.72 -12.92 10.65
C SER A 159 -7.82 -14.11 11.61
N LYS A 160 -6.75 -14.43 12.36
CA LYS A 160 -6.74 -15.51 13.36
C LYS A 160 -7.74 -15.32 14.52
N PHE A 161 -8.23 -14.08 14.72
CA PHE A 161 -9.23 -13.79 15.77
C PHE A 161 -10.68 -13.90 15.26
N GLY A 162 -10.89 -14.18 13.97
CA GLY A 162 -12.21 -14.46 13.40
C GLY A 162 -13.04 -13.24 12.98
N TYR A 163 -12.67 -12.01 13.37
CA TYR A 163 -13.40 -10.81 12.98
C TYR A 163 -13.05 -10.34 11.57
N TYR A 164 -11.76 -10.41 11.19
CA TYR A 164 -11.27 -9.90 9.94
C TYR A 164 -11.20 -10.98 8.86
N VAL A 165 -11.93 -10.75 7.78
CA VAL A 165 -11.85 -11.55 6.55
C VAL A 165 -11.05 -10.72 5.53
N PRO A 166 -9.83 -11.14 5.16
CA PRO A 166 -9.01 -10.41 4.18
C PRO A 166 -9.72 -10.27 2.84
N PRO A 167 -9.67 -9.09 2.19
CA PRO A 167 -10.20 -8.91 0.85
C PRO A 167 -9.35 -9.70 -0.16
N LYS A 168 -9.95 -10.13 -1.27
CA LYS A 168 -9.19 -10.63 -2.41
C LYS A 168 -8.31 -9.51 -2.98
N ARG A 169 -7.12 -9.89 -3.41
CA ARG A 169 -6.13 -8.99 -4.03
C ARG A 169 -5.85 -9.43 -5.46
N PRO A 170 -5.37 -8.53 -6.33
CA PRO A 170 -4.91 -8.93 -7.65
C PRO A 170 -3.72 -9.89 -7.54
N SER A 171 -3.60 -10.80 -8.51
CA SER A 171 -2.44 -11.71 -8.58
C SER A 171 -1.13 -10.92 -8.76
N SER A 172 -0.09 -11.30 -8.01
CA SER A 172 1.24 -10.69 -8.16
C SER A 172 1.77 -10.82 -9.58
N LEU A 173 1.58 -11.98 -10.21
CA LEU A 173 2.04 -12.21 -11.59
C LEU A 173 1.29 -11.32 -12.58
N TYR A 174 -0.03 -11.15 -12.42
CA TYR A 174 -0.82 -10.23 -13.23
C TYR A 174 -0.33 -8.78 -13.13
N ILE A 175 -0.06 -8.28 -11.91
CA ILE A 175 0.45 -6.91 -11.73
C ILE A 175 1.83 -6.74 -12.37
N ILE A 176 2.72 -7.73 -12.26
CA ILE A 176 4.04 -7.71 -12.92
C ILE A 176 3.89 -7.60 -14.44
N GLU A 177 2.99 -8.39 -15.05
CA GLU A 177 2.70 -8.31 -16.49
C GLU A 177 2.11 -6.96 -16.90
N ARG A 178 1.22 -6.37 -16.10
CA ARG A 178 0.67 -5.03 -16.35
C ARG A 178 1.76 -3.96 -16.30
N LEU A 179 2.64 -3.98 -15.29
CA LEU A 179 3.77 -3.05 -15.17
C LEU A 179 4.72 -3.17 -16.36
N LYS A 180 5.04 -4.39 -16.82
CA LYS A 180 5.81 -4.63 -18.04
C LYS A 180 5.13 -3.99 -19.24
N GLY A 181 3.80 -4.15 -19.39
CA GLY A 181 3.00 -3.54 -20.47
C GLY A 181 3.05 -2.00 -20.46
N PHE A 182 3.16 -1.39 -19.28
CA PHE A 182 3.33 0.06 -19.11
C PHE A 182 4.77 0.55 -19.38
N GLY A 183 5.74 -0.37 -19.58
CA GLY A 183 7.15 -0.03 -19.70
C GLY A 183 7.77 0.43 -18.38
N SER A 184 7.18 0.06 -17.26
CA SER A 184 7.63 0.35 -15.89
C SER A 184 8.52 -0.75 -15.37
N ILE A 185 9.33 -0.44 -14.36
CA ILE A 185 10.16 -1.41 -13.64
C ILE A 185 9.33 -2.01 -12.49
N SER A 186 9.29 -3.33 -12.41
CA SER A 186 8.64 -4.05 -11.30
C SER A 186 9.67 -4.62 -10.33
N VAL A 187 9.42 -4.42 -9.03
CA VAL A 187 10.29 -4.86 -7.92
C VAL A 187 9.43 -5.65 -6.92
N LEU A 188 9.89 -6.82 -6.51
CA LEU A 188 9.30 -7.54 -5.39
C LEU A 188 9.80 -6.90 -4.10
N ALA A 189 8.91 -6.23 -3.38
CA ALA A 189 9.24 -5.52 -2.14
C ALA A 189 9.32 -6.50 -0.96
N HIS A 190 10.28 -6.28 -0.07
CA HIS A 190 10.45 -6.94 1.24
C HIS A 190 9.89 -8.39 1.31
N PRO A 191 10.35 -9.34 0.46
CA PRO A 191 9.73 -10.66 0.28
C PRO A 191 9.64 -11.48 1.57
N PHE A 192 10.62 -11.34 2.44
CA PHE A 192 10.71 -12.12 3.68
C PHE A 192 9.73 -11.71 4.79
N LEU A 193 8.91 -10.67 4.58
CA LEU A 193 7.78 -10.39 5.48
C LEU A 193 6.70 -11.49 5.41
N ASN A 194 6.50 -12.10 4.23
CA ASN A 194 5.39 -13.04 4.01
C ASN A 194 5.80 -14.35 3.33
N MET A 195 7.05 -14.48 2.88
CA MET A 195 7.60 -15.69 2.23
C MET A 195 8.82 -16.20 3.00
N ASN A 196 9.01 -17.50 2.98
CA ASN A 196 10.28 -18.12 3.31
C ASN A 196 11.15 -18.29 2.04
N GLU A 197 12.38 -18.77 2.22
CA GLU A 197 13.33 -18.90 1.11
C GLU A 197 12.85 -19.87 0.02
N ASP A 198 12.25 -21.01 0.39
CA ASP A 198 11.77 -22.01 -0.58
C ASP A 198 10.63 -21.45 -1.42
N GLU A 199 9.69 -20.73 -0.81
CA GLU A 199 8.59 -20.06 -1.49
C GLU A 199 9.09 -18.96 -2.44
N LEU A 200 10.08 -18.20 -2.02
CA LEU A 200 10.72 -17.19 -2.87
C LEU A 200 11.41 -17.85 -4.07
N ARG A 201 12.13 -18.95 -3.86
CA ARG A 201 12.76 -19.74 -4.93
C ARG A 201 11.74 -20.29 -5.94
N GLU A 202 10.55 -20.66 -5.49
CA GLU A 202 9.45 -21.09 -6.37
C GLU A 202 8.83 -19.93 -7.13
N PHE A 203 8.66 -18.78 -6.48
CA PHE A 203 8.01 -17.59 -7.05
C PHE A 203 8.85 -16.90 -8.13
N LEU A 204 10.15 -16.69 -7.86
CA LEU A 204 11.02 -15.85 -8.69
C LEU A 204 11.09 -16.28 -10.16
N PRO A 205 11.22 -17.57 -10.52
CA PRO A 205 11.24 -17.97 -11.95
C PRO A 205 9.95 -17.61 -12.68
N LYS A 206 8.79 -17.75 -12.02
CA LYS A 206 7.47 -17.42 -12.57
C LYS A 206 7.33 -15.90 -12.73
N ALA A 207 7.70 -15.14 -11.70
CA ALA A 207 7.67 -13.69 -11.70
C ALA A 207 8.61 -13.10 -12.77
N LYS A 208 9.82 -13.67 -12.93
CA LYS A 208 10.77 -13.28 -13.98
C LYS A 208 10.20 -13.54 -15.39
N ALA A 209 9.52 -14.66 -15.61
CA ALA A 209 8.86 -14.94 -16.87
C ALA A 209 7.78 -13.90 -17.21
N CYS A 210 7.02 -13.42 -16.20
CA CYS A 210 6.06 -12.34 -16.34
C CYS A 210 6.72 -10.96 -16.53
N GLY A 211 7.99 -10.80 -16.18
CA GLY A 211 8.74 -9.56 -16.39
C GLY A 211 9.25 -8.87 -15.13
N LEU A 212 9.29 -9.55 -13.97
CA LEU A 212 9.90 -8.99 -12.76
C LEU A 212 11.35 -8.59 -13.03
N ASN A 213 11.72 -7.37 -12.63
CA ASN A 213 13.02 -6.78 -12.90
C ASN A 213 13.98 -6.91 -11.70
N ALA A 214 13.48 -6.74 -10.48
CA ALA A 214 14.31 -6.72 -9.28
C ALA A 214 13.56 -7.24 -8.04
N THR A 215 14.29 -7.38 -6.95
CA THR A 215 13.79 -7.66 -5.60
C THR A 215 14.59 -6.82 -4.60
N GLU A 216 13.96 -6.39 -3.54
CA GLU A 216 14.62 -5.78 -2.36
C GLU A 216 15.34 -6.81 -1.52
#